data_3d5f77b02f6d6b1a8c342a2256561335
#
_entry.id   3d5f77b02f6d6b1a8c342a2256561335
#
_cell.length_a   1.000
_cell.length_b   1.000
_cell.length_c   1.000
_cell.angle_alpha   90.00
_cell.angle_beta   90.00
_cell.angle_gamma   90.00
#
_symmetry.space_group_name_H-M   'P 1'
#
loop_
_entity.id
_entity.type
_entity.pdbx_description
1 polymer ?
#
loop_
_entity_poly.entity_id
_entity_poly.type
_entity_poly.pdbx_seq_one_letter_code
_entity_poly.pdbx_strand_id
1 'polypeptide(L)'
;MASEIEICNMALSRIGNSRFINSLSEKSKEAEQCNLHYGHCRDTVLSDFPWNFASKRVALADTNNPPPDWKFAYSYPTDCLKAIAIIQSGQKYPQPNNAIQFIVGSDVSGTGKLIYCDQPQAWLQYVASVTDVNMFDSLFIDALAWRLAGELARPLASNAGIGSEAFQMYTTAIASAGAHSLDESSEPNDYIDPFTEARIS
;
A
#
# COMPACT_ATOMS: atom_id res chain seq x y z
N MET A 1 -0.72 -14.84 16.15
CA MET A 1 -0.25 -13.78 15.24
C MET A 1 0.45 -14.49 14.10
N ALA A 2 0.13 -14.15 12.85
CA ALA A 2 0.74 -14.82 11.69
C ALA A 2 2.22 -14.45 11.58
N SER A 3 3.06 -15.39 11.13
CA SER A 3 4.46 -15.17 10.78
C SER A 3 4.62 -15.15 9.25
N GLU A 4 5.76 -14.65 8.75
CA GLU A 4 6.07 -14.74 7.32
C GLU A 4 5.99 -16.16 6.80
N ILE A 5 6.45 -17.13 7.61
CA ILE A 5 6.42 -18.55 7.27
C ILE A 5 4.98 -19.06 7.18
N GLU A 6 4.10 -18.67 8.09
CA GLU A 6 2.69 -19.05 8.04
C GLU A 6 1.99 -18.48 6.82
N ILE A 7 2.29 -17.23 6.43
CA ILE A 7 1.74 -16.61 5.21
C ILE A 7 2.23 -17.37 3.98
N CYS A 8 3.50 -17.72 3.91
CA CYS A 8 4.06 -18.55 2.84
C CYS A 8 3.38 -19.93 2.78
N ASN A 9 3.17 -20.58 3.92
CA ASN A 9 2.52 -21.88 3.99
C ASN A 9 1.04 -21.80 3.60
N MET A 10 0.34 -20.72 3.93
CA MET A 10 -1.00 -20.46 3.41
C MET A 10 -1.00 -20.35 1.89
N ALA A 11 -0.06 -19.63 1.30
CA ALA A 11 0.08 -19.52 -0.16
C ALA A 11 0.37 -20.87 -0.81
N LEU A 12 1.29 -21.67 -0.25
CA LEU A 12 1.60 -23.03 -0.71
C LEU A 12 0.38 -23.94 -0.66
N SER A 13 -0.40 -23.90 0.43
CA SER A 13 -1.64 -24.66 0.57
C SER A 13 -2.66 -24.32 -0.52
N ARG A 14 -2.80 -23.03 -0.87
CA ARG A 14 -3.75 -22.54 -1.90
C ARG A 14 -3.44 -23.04 -3.30
N ILE A 15 -2.18 -23.31 -3.59
CA ILE A 15 -1.78 -23.93 -4.87
C ILE A 15 -1.76 -25.46 -4.84
N GLY A 16 -2.24 -26.08 -3.74
CA GLY A 16 -2.29 -27.53 -3.58
C GLY A 16 -0.91 -28.18 -3.32
N ASN A 17 0.09 -27.40 -2.89
CA ASN A 17 1.38 -27.98 -2.50
C ASN A 17 1.25 -28.62 -1.12
N SER A 18 1.64 -29.89 -1.00
CA SER A 18 1.61 -30.65 0.25
C SER A 18 2.83 -30.43 1.16
N ARG A 19 3.87 -29.80 0.62
CA ARG A 19 5.08 -29.52 1.37
C ARG A 19 5.06 -28.10 1.94
N PHE A 20 5.17 -28.00 3.26
CA PHE A 20 5.30 -26.74 3.99
C PHE A 20 6.76 -26.48 4.33
N ILE A 21 7.07 -25.19 4.57
CA ILE A 21 8.40 -24.73 4.96
C ILE A 21 8.40 -24.40 6.46
N ASN A 22 9.56 -24.59 7.10
CA ASN A 22 9.78 -24.20 8.49
C ASN A 22 10.66 -22.93 8.62
N SER A 23 11.36 -22.58 7.54
CA SER A 23 12.20 -21.38 7.45
C SER A 23 12.33 -20.95 6.00
N LEU A 24 12.38 -19.63 5.75
CA LEU A 24 12.69 -19.06 4.43
C LEU A 24 14.14 -19.35 3.98
N SER A 25 15.02 -19.71 4.91
CA SER A 25 16.42 -20.06 4.65
C SER A 25 16.66 -21.56 4.43
N GLU A 26 15.62 -22.40 4.49
CA GLU A 26 15.81 -23.83 4.24
C GLU A 26 16.11 -24.10 2.76
N LYS A 27 16.89 -25.19 2.50
CA LYS A 27 17.25 -25.60 1.15
C LYS A 27 16.15 -26.44 0.51
N SER A 28 15.01 -25.83 0.23
CA SER A 28 13.91 -26.45 -0.50
C SER A 28 13.45 -25.50 -1.61
N LYS A 29 12.91 -26.07 -2.68
CA LYS A 29 12.41 -25.29 -3.81
C LYS A 29 11.29 -24.34 -3.37
N GLU A 30 10.45 -24.79 -2.45
CA GLU A 30 9.36 -24.04 -1.87
C GLU A 30 9.87 -22.81 -1.11
N ALA A 31 10.88 -22.99 -0.23
CA ALA A 31 11.45 -21.88 0.53
C ALA A 31 12.18 -20.88 -0.36
N GLU A 32 12.93 -21.35 -1.36
CA GLU A 32 13.61 -20.48 -2.34
C GLU A 32 12.58 -19.59 -3.08
N GLN A 33 11.47 -20.17 -3.55
CA GLN A 33 10.44 -19.42 -4.26
C GLN A 33 9.68 -18.47 -3.33
N CYS A 34 9.35 -18.89 -2.11
CA CYS A 34 8.74 -18.02 -1.12
C CYS A 34 9.66 -16.84 -0.79
N ASN A 35 10.93 -17.07 -0.52
CA ASN A 35 11.91 -16.03 -0.22
C ASN A 35 12.11 -15.05 -1.38
N LEU A 36 12.07 -15.54 -2.63
CA LEU A 36 12.19 -14.70 -3.82
C LEU A 36 11.00 -13.74 -3.98
N HIS A 37 9.78 -14.22 -3.75
CA HIS A 37 8.57 -13.48 -4.09
C HIS A 37 7.94 -12.74 -2.92
N TYR A 38 8.16 -13.17 -1.67
CA TYR A 38 7.45 -12.65 -0.49
C TYR A 38 7.56 -11.13 -0.34
N GLY A 39 8.78 -10.58 -0.35
CA GLY A 39 8.99 -9.14 -0.15
C GLY A 39 8.34 -8.30 -1.26
N HIS A 40 8.47 -8.74 -2.52
CA HIS A 40 7.84 -8.07 -3.66
C HIS A 40 6.31 -8.12 -3.59
N CYS A 41 5.74 -9.27 -3.29
CA CYS A 41 4.29 -9.43 -3.14
C CYS A 41 3.75 -8.55 -2.01
N ARG A 42 4.43 -8.51 -0.87
CA ARG A 42 4.06 -7.66 0.26
C ARG A 42 4.00 -6.19 -0.15
N ASP A 43 5.05 -5.68 -0.77
CA ASP A 43 5.12 -4.27 -1.15
C ASP A 43 4.11 -3.93 -2.27
N THR A 44 3.80 -4.88 -3.15
CA THR A 44 2.73 -4.75 -4.14
C THR A 44 1.36 -4.64 -3.47
N VAL A 45 1.03 -5.57 -2.57
CA VAL A 45 -0.27 -5.57 -1.86
C VAL A 45 -0.44 -4.31 -1.01
N LEU A 46 0.64 -3.84 -0.37
CA LEU A 46 0.63 -2.55 0.34
C LEU A 46 0.32 -1.40 -0.61
N SER A 47 0.89 -1.40 -1.82
CA SER A 47 0.70 -0.32 -2.80
C SER A 47 -0.66 -0.33 -3.49
N ASP A 48 -1.29 -1.52 -3.63
CA ASP A 48 -2.55 -1.67 -4.35
C ASP A 48 -3.75 -1.12 -3.56
N PHE A 49 -3.66 -1.13 -2.23
CA PHE A 49 -4.70 -0.60 -1.36
C PHE A 49 -4.10 0.25 -0.22
N PRO A 50 -4.72 1.38 0.18
CA PRO A 50 -4.24 2.23 1.27
C PRO A 50 -4.65 1.67 2.64
N TRP A 51 -3.98 0.59 3.08
CA TRP A 51 -4.20 -0.05 4.37
C TRP A 51 -4.02 0.92 5.52
N ASN A 52 -4.95 0.94 6.48
CA ASN A 52 -4.91 1.86 7.62
C ASN A 52 -3.62 1.73 8.42
N PHE A 53 -3.16 0.49 8.68
CA PHE A 53 -1.92 0.24 9.42
C PHE A 53 -0.65 0.68 8.67
N ALA A 54 -0.69 0.80 7.35
CA ALA A 54 0.43 1.24 6.51
C ALA A 54 0.36 2.72 6.11
N SER A 55 -0.75 3.41 6.45
CA SER A 55 -0.94 4.83 6.15
C SER A 55 -0.15 5.69 7.13
N LYS A 56 0.77 6.51 6.61
CA LYS A 56 1.58 7.45 7.40
C LYS A 56 1.40 8.88 6.91
N ARG A 57 1.66 9.82 7.82
CA ARG A 57 1.74 11.25 7.54
C ARG A 57 3.05 11.80 8.07
N VAL A 58 3.77 12.53 7.24
CA VAL A 58 5.06 13.15 7.60
C VAL A 58 5.17 14.54 7.03
N ALA A 59 5.80 15.45 7.77
CA ALA A 59 6.22 16.73 7.24
C ALA A 59 7.37 16.51 6.25
N LEU A 60 7.26 17.09 5.07
CA LEU A 60 8.28 16.95 4.03
C LEU A 60 9.43 17.94 4.24
N ALA A 61 10.65 17.47 4.00
CA ALA A 61 11.86 18.30 4.04
C ALA A 61 12.06 18.95 2.66
N ASP A 62 12.09 20.29 2.62
CA ASP A 62 12.37 21.06 1.41
C ASP A 62 13.83 20.91 1.00
N THR A 63 14.09 20.67 -0.26
CA THR A 63 15.43 20.59 -0.84
C THR A 63 15.95 21.94 -1.33
N ASN A 64 15.08 22.98 -1.37
CA ASN A 64 15.36 24.32 -1.88
C ASN A 64 15.86 24.35 -3.33
N ASN A 65 15.53 23.34 -4.13
CA ASN A 65 15.94 23.27 -5.55
C ASN A 65 14.77 22.78 -6.42
N PRO A 66 13.64 23.54 -6.48
CA PRO A 66 12.51 23.18 -7.32
C PRO A 66 12.81 23.42 -8.81
N PRO A 67 12.22 22.64 -9.74
CA PRO A 67 12.21 22.97 -11.16
C PRO A 67 11.37 24.22 -11.42
N PRO A 68 11.52 24.90 -12.58
CA PRO A 68 10.89 26.19 -12.85
C PRO A 68 9.36 26.22 -12.75
N ASP A 69 8.73 25.07 -12.97
CA ASP A 69 7.26 24.93 -12.99
C ASP A 69 6.63 24.74 -11.60
N TRP A 70 7.47 24.56 -10.55
CA TRP A 70 7.02 24.28 -9.19
C TRP A 70 7.70 25.21 -8.19
N LYS A 71 6.96 25.53 -7.09
CA LYS A 71 7.49 26.42 -6.06
C LYS A 71 8.38 25.70 -5.04
N PHE A 72 8.12 24.40 -4.81
CA PHE A 72 8.83 23.62 -3.80
C PHE A 72 9.20 22.24 -4.35
N ALA A 73 10.34 21.73 -3.89
CA ALA A 73 10.82 20.38 -4.13
C ALA A 73 11.14 19.72 -2.79
N TYR A 74 10.46 18.66 -2.48
CA TYR A 74 10.58 17.94 -1.22
C TYR A 74 11.25 16.57 -1.38
N SER A 75 11.98 16.16 -0.36
CA SER A 75 12.56 14.82 -0.29
C SER A 75 11.48 13.75 -0.21
N TYR A 76 11.59 12.71 -1.02
CA TYR A 76 10.70 11.54 -0.97
C TYR A 76 11.08 10.66 0.22
N PRO A 77 10.14 10.28 1.12
CA PRO A 77 10.45 9.42 2.26
C PRO A 77 10.97 8.05 1.82
N THR A 78 12.01 7.56 2.50
CA THR A 78 12.69 6.30 2.12
C THR A 78 11.82 5.06 2.26
N ASP A 79 10.84 5.10 3.16
CA ASP A 79 9.88 4.02 3.38
C ASP A 79 8.57 4.20 2.57
N CYS A 80 8.49 5.21 1.70
CA CYS A 80 7.29 5.49 0.93
C CYS A 80 7.19 4.56 -0.28
N LEU A 81 6.15 3.73 -0.30
CA LEU A 81 5.78 2.91 -1.45
C LEU A 81 4.92 3.69 -2.44
N LYS A 82 3.93 4.45 -1.92
CA LYS A 82 2.97 5.18 -2.74
C LYS A 82 2.56 6.49 -2.05
N ALA A 83 2.82 7.61 -2.70
CA ALA A 83 2.31 8.92 -2.28
C ALA A 83 0.79 8.98 -2.57
N ILE A 84 0.00 9.41 -1.58
CA ILE A 84 -1.47 9.50 -1.69
C ILE A 84 -1.89 10.95 -1.89
N ALA A 85 -1.52 11.84 -0.96
CA ALA A 85 -1.96 13.23 -0.98
C ALA A 85 -0.96 14.14 -0.29
N ILE A 86 -0.92 15.40 -0.74
CA ILE A 86 -0.29 16.48 0.01
C ILE A 86 -1.36 17.15 0.87
N ILE A 87 -1.02 17.43 2.12
CA ILE A 87 -1.90 18.02 3.14
C ILE A 87 -1.24 19.27 3.69
N GLN A 88 -2.04 20.29 4.00
CA GLN A 88 -1.57 21.46 4.73
C GLN A 88 -1.37 21.13 6.21
N SER A 89 -0.43 21.81 6.85
CA SER A 89 -0.25 21.72 8.29
C SER A 89 -1.56 22.06 9.02
N GLY A 90 -1.98 21.19 9.94
CA GLY A 90 -3.24 21.36 10.70
C GLY A 90 -4.51 20.82 10.03
N GLN A 91 -4.45 20.38 8.77
CA GLN A 91 -5.58 19.79 8.07
C GLN A 91 -5.68 18.29 8.42
N LYS A 92 -6.85 17.84 8.87
CA LYS A 92 -7.07 16.42 9.23
C LYS A 92 -7.33 15.52 8.02
N TYR A 93 -8.11 16.00 7.05
CA TYR A 93 -8.49 15.24 5.85
C TYR A 93 -8.17 16.04 4.59
N PRO A 94 -7.68 15.38 3.53
CA PRO A 94 -7.59 16.02 2.22
C PRO A 94 -8.98 16.43 1.77
N GLN A 95 -9.14 17.69 1.34
CA GLN A 95 -10.43 18.16 0.82
C GLN A 95 -10.57 17.67 -0.64
N PRO A 96 -11.62 16.91 -0.98
CA PRO A 96 -11.80 16.41 -2.36
C PRO A 96 -11.84 17.52 -3.41
N ASN A 97 -12.46 18.67 -3.05
CA ASN A 97 -12.63 19.82 -3.95
C ASN A 97 -11.40 20.74 -3.98
N ASN A 98 -10.42 20.57 -3.10
CA ASN A 98 -9.22 21.40 -3.01
C ASN A 98 -7.96 20.55 -2.82
N ALA A 99 -7.84 19.47 -3.60
CA ALA A 99 -6.67 18.61 -3.57
C ALA A 99 -5.43 19.36 -4.07
N ILE A 100 -4.37 19.36 -3.26
CA ILE A 100 -3.10 19.96 -3.64
C ILE A 100 -2.45 19.09 -4.69
N GLN A 101 -2.19 19.67 -5.85
CA GLN A 101 -1.51 18.97 -6.94
C GLN A 101 -0.04 18.73 -6.58
N PHE A 102 0.46 17.56 -6.90
CA PHE A 102 1.86 17.20 -6.77
C PHE A 102 2.28 16.20 -7.84
N ILE A 103 3.57 16.16 -8.11
CA ILE A 103 4.19 15.17 -9.00
C ILE A 103 5.36 14.53 -8.28
N VAL A 104 5.53 13.24 -8.45
CA VAL A 104 6.75 12.52 -8.04
C VAL A 104 7.68 12.46 -9.24
N GLY A 105 8.85 13.07 -9.10
CA GLY A 105 9.89 13.09 -10.12
C GLY A 105 11.23 12.57 -9.57
N SER A 106 12.26 12.64 -10.40
CA SER A 106 13.64 12.39 -9.98
C SER A 106 14.37 13.72 -9.76
N ASP A 107 15.39 13.71 -8.91
CA ASP A 107 16.32 14.81 -8.78
C ASP A 107 17.13 15.02 -10.09
N VAL A 108 17.87 16.12 -10.17
CA VAL A 108 18.69 16.46 -11.34
C VAL A 108 19.77 15.41 -11.61
N SER A 109 20.24 14.71 -10.58
CA SER A 109 21.23 13.64 -10.67
C SER A 109 20.63 12.28 -11.09
N GLY A 110 19.30 12.13 -11.04
CA GLY A 110 18.61 10.88 -11.35
C GLY A 110 18.77 9.79 -10.28
N THR A 111 19.32 10.13 -9.12
CA THR A 111 19.60 9.16 -8.04
C THR A 111 18.55 9.14 -6.94
N GLY A 112 17.72 10.17 -6.82
CA GLY A 112 16.70 10.31 -5.80
C GLY A 112 15.31 10.63 -6.37
N LYS A 113 14.27 10.23 -5.63
CA LYS A 113 12.89 10.67 -5.89
C LYS A 113 12.62 11.96 -5.13
N LEU A 114 11.93 12.88 -5.77
CA LEU A 114 11.47 14.14 -5.18
C LEU A 114 9.95 14.29 -5.38
N ILE A 115 9.35 15.10 -4.53
CA ILE A 115 7.95 15.50 -4.64
C ILE A 115 7.92 16.99 -4.96
N TYR A 116 7.29 17.36 -6.06
CA TYR A 116 7.11 18.75 -6.47
C TYR A 116 5.68 19.18 -6.20
N CYS A 117 5.49 20.31 -5.54
CA CYS A 117 4.18 20.94 -5.33
C CYS A 117 4.33 22.44 -5.04
N ASP A 118 3.19 23.16 -5.02
CA ASP A 118 3.16 24.60 -4.73
C ASP A 118 2.82 24.91 -3.27
N GLN A 119 2.70 23.89 -2.43
CA GLN A 119 2.34 24.03 -1.02
C GLN A 119 3.59 24.23 -0.15
N PRO A 120 3.73 25.36 0.60
CA PRO A 120 4.78 25.52 1.59
C PRO A 120 4.52 24.63 2.80
N GLN A 121 5.58 24.16 3.47
CA GLN A 121 5.49 23.31 4.66
C GLN A 121 4.54 22.13 4.48
N ALA A 122 4.67 21.45 3.33
CA ALA A 122 3.79 20.36 2.92
C ALA A 122 3.94 19.13 3.83
N TRP A 123 2.81 18.47 4.09
CA TRP A 123 2.75 17.14 4.70
C TRP A 123 2.36 16.13 3.63
N LEU A 124 2.99 14.98 3.65
CA LEU A 124 2.66 13.87 2.77
C LEU A 124 1.85 12.83 3.53
N GLN A 125 0.70 12.45 2.99
CA GLN A 125 0.03 11.19 3.32
C GLN A 125 0.46 10.14 2.31
N TYR A 126 0.92 8.97 2.79
CA TYR A 126 1.47 7.93 1.93
C TYR A 126 1.30 6.54 2.52
N VAL A 127 1.45 5.53 1.67
CA VAL A 127 1.57 4.14 2.08
C VAL A 127 3.05 3.84 2.35
N ALA A 128 3.33 3.42 3.57
CA ALA A 128 4.68 3.04 3.97
C ALA A 128 4.95 1.54 3.74
N SER A 129 6.22 1.20 3.49
CA SER A 129 6.68 -0.19 3.56
C SER A 129 6.66 -0.66 5.02
N VAL A 130 5.78 -1.61 5.32
CA VAL A 130 5.67 -2.24 6.64
C VAL A 130 6.17 -3.66 6.54
N THR A 131 7.20 -3.98 7.31
CA THR A 131 7.82 -5.32 7.35
C THR A 131 7.45 -6.12 8.59
N ASP A 132 6.98 -5.46 9.65
CA ASP A 132 6.54 -6.13 10.87
C ASP A 132 5.19 -6.81 10.67
N VAL A 133 5.19 -8.14 10.64
CA VAL A 133 4.00 -8.97 10.44
C VAL A 133 2.95 -8.79 11.54
N ASN A 134 3.35 -8.33 12.73
CA ASN A 134 2.42 -8.06 13.82
C ASN A 134 1.49 -6.87 13.55
N MET A 135 1.86 -6.01 12.62
CA MET A 135 1.03 -4.89 12.17
C MET A 135 -0.03 -5.29 11.14
N PHE A 136 0.09 -6.47 10.54
CA PHE A 136 -0.78 -6.90 9.47
C PHE A 136 -2.16 -7.29 10.00
N ASP A 137 -3.20 -6.74 9.44
CA ASP A 137 -4.56 -7.21 9.67
C ASP A 137 -4.86 -8.52 8.90
N SER A 138 -5.96 -9.17 9.25
CA SER A 138 -6.32 -10.46 8.67
C SER A 138 -6.66 -10.37 7.18
N LEU A 139 -7.25 -9.25 6.72
CA LEU A 139 -7.59 -9.03 5.32
C LEU A 139 -6.34 -8.82 4.47
N PHE A 140 -5.35 -8.11 5.00
CA PHE A 140 -4.06 -7.96 4.35
C PHE A 140 -3.33 -9.30 4.22
N ILE A 141 -3.30 -10.10 5.30
CA ILE A 141 -2.67 -11.43 5.31
C ILE A 141 -3.33 -12.33 4.25
N ASP A 142 -4.67 -12.30 4.17
CA ASP A 142 -5.40 -13.07 3.16
C ASP A 142 -5.06 -12.61 1.73
N ALA A 143 -5.10 -11.31 1.46
CA ALA A 143 -4.72 -10.75 0.17
C ALA A 143 -3.26 -11.10 -0.21
N LEU A 144 -2.32 -10.96 0.74
CA LEU A 144 -0.90 -11.29 0.52
C LEU A 144 -0.70 -12.77 0.20
N ALA A 145 -1.38 -13.67 0.92
CA ALA A 145 -1.27 -15.09 0.67
C ALA A 145 -1.86 -15.48 -0.69
N TRP A 146 -2.92 -14.82 -1.18
CA TRP A 146 -3.43 -15.03 -2.55
C TRP A 146 -2.49 -14.46 -3.62
N ARG A 147 -1.95 -13.26 -3.39
CA ARG A 147 -0.99 -12.65 -4.31
C ARG A 147 0.26 -13.54 -4.48
N LEU A 148 0.79 -14.02 -3.35
CA LEU A 148 1.94 -14.92 -3.32
C LEU A 148 1.63 -16.27 -3.98
N ALA A 149 0.45 -16.85 -3.72
CA ALA A 149 0.00 -18.09 -4.37
C ALA A 149 0.00 -17.98 -5.90
N GLY A 150 -0.40 -16.85 -6.45
CA GLY A 150 -0.36 -16.57 -7.88
C GLY A 150 1.05 -16.66 -8.47
N GLU A 151 2.06 -16.11 -7.79
CA GLU A 151 3.46 -16.19 -8.21
C GLU A 151 4.04 -17.59 -8.03
N LEU A 152 3.69 -18.29 -6.96
CA LEU A 152 4.18 -19.64 -6.66
C LEU A 152 3.58 -20.71 -7.54
N ALA A 153 2.41 -20.52 -8.12
CA ALA A 153 1.69 -21.51 -8.91
C ALA A 153 2.50 -22.00 -10.12
N ARG A 154 3.15 -21.09 -10.85
CA ARG A 154 3.91 -21.45 -12.04
C ARG A 154 5.14 -22.31 -11.73
N PRO A 155 6.03 -21.97 -10.79
CA PRO A 155 7.22 -22.75 -10.49
C PRO A 155 6.96 -24.03 -9.69
N LEU A 156 5.87 -24.09 -8.88
CA LEU A 156 5.64 -25.19 -7.94
C LEU A 156 4.49 -26.12 -8.35
N ALA A 157 3.38 -25.59 -8.85
CA ALA A 157 2.23 -26.40 -9.25
C ALA A 157 2.25 -26.80 -10.73
N SER A 158 3.08 -26.16 -11.56
CA SER A 158 3.16 -26.38 -13.03
C SER A 158 1.80 -26.25 -13.74
N ASN A 159 0.86 -25.51 -13.14
CA ASN A 159 -0.50 -25.33 -13.63
C ASN A 159 -0.84 -23.85 -13.72
N ALA A 160 -0.94 -23.32 -14.93
CA ALA A 160 -1.27 -21.92 -15.17
C ALA A 160 -2.70 -21.55 -14.73
N GLY A 161 -3.62 -22.50 -14.71
CA GLY A 161 -5.01 -22.29 -14.26
C GLY A 161 -5.09 -21.90 -12.78
N ILE A 162 -4.33 -22.58 -11.91
CA ILE A 162 -4.25 -22.28 -10.48
C ILE A 162 -3.72 -20.86 -10.25
N GLY A 163 -2.72 -20.43 -11.01
CA GLY A 163 -2.20 -19.07 -10.92
C GLY A 163 -3.25 -18.01 -11.27
N SER A 164 -4.02 -18.21 -12.34
CA SER A 164 -5.11 -17.29 -12.73
C SER A 164 -6.21 -17.24 -11.69
N GLU A 165 -6.59 -18.37 -11.11
CA GLU A 165 -7.55 -18.44 -10.01
C GLU A 165 -7.06 -17.69 -8.78
N ALA A 166 -5.80 -17.88 -8.38
CA ALA A 166 -5.19 -17.18 -7.26
C ALA A 166 -5.20 -15.65 -7.44
N PHE A 167 -4.92 -15.14 -8.65
CA PHE A 167 -5.01 -13.71 -8.95
C PHE A 167 -6.45 -13.19 -8.94
N GLN A 168 -7.44 -13.97 -9.36
CA GLN A 168 -8.85 -13.61 -9.23
C GLN A 168 -9.27 -13.51 -7.75
N MET A 169 -8.86 -14.48 -6.93
CA MET A 169 -9.11 -14.47 -5.49
C MET A 169 -8.41 -13.29 -4.80
N TYR A 170 -7.19 -12.95 -5.21
CA TYR A 170 -6.50 -11.75 -4.77
C TYR A 170 -7.31 -10.47 -5.06
N THR A 171 -7.79 -10.32 -6.29
CA THR A 171 -8.60 -9.15 -6.67
C THR A 171 -9.87 -9.03 -5.82
N THR A 172 -10.52 -10.18 -5.55
CA THR A 172 -11.70 -10.25 -4.68
C THR A 172 -11.35 -9.87 -3.23
N ALA A 173 -10.21 -10.33 -2.71
CA ALA A 173 -9.73 -10.01 -1.36
C ALA A 173 -9.46 -8.50 -1.20
N ILE A 174 -8.81 -7.87 -2.19
CA ILE A 174 -8.59 -6.40 -2.18
C ILE A 174 -9.91 -5.63 -2.21
N ALA A 175 -10.87 -6.04 -3.04
CA ALA A 175 -12.20 -5.40 -3.10
C ALA A 175 -12.96 -5.51 -1.76
N SER A 176 -12.88 -6.68 -1.12
CA SER A 176 -13.46 -6.93 0.21
C SER A 176 -12.80 -6.08 1.30
N ALA A 177 -11.47 -5.95 1.27
CA ALA A 177 -10.72 -5.09 2.18
C ALA A 177 -11.12 -3.61 2.03
N GLY A 178 -11.38 -3.16 0.79
CA GLY A 178 -11.87 -1.81 0.51
C GLY A 178 -13.20 -1.50 1.18
N ALA A 179 -14.15 -2.43 1.12
CA ALA A 179 -15.44 -2.29 1.79
C ALA A 179 -15.30 -2.20 3.33
N HIS A 180 -14.41 -3.01 3.91
CA HIS A 180 -14.18 -3.02 5.36
C HIS A 180 -13.47 -1.75 5.86
N SER A 181 -12.51 -1.23 5.08
CA SER A 181 -11.76 -0.01 5.44
C SER A 181 -12.65 1.24 5.47
N LEU A 182 -13.71 1.28 4.67
CA LEU A 182 -14.70 2.36 4.71
C LEU A 182 -15.48 2.38 6.03
N ASP A 183 -15.72 1.23 6.63
CA ASP A 183 -16.42 1.11 7.92
C ASP A 183 -15.54 1.53 9.11
N GLU A 184 -14.21 1.44 8.98
CA GLU A 184 -13.25 1.85 10.02
C GLU A 184 -12.89 3.35 9.97
N SER A 185 -13.15 4.02 8.85
CA SER A 185 -12.91 5.45 8.68
C SER A 185 -14.21 6.23 8.83
N SER A 186 -14.41 6.83 10.01
CA SER A 186 -15.47 7.84 10.19
C SER A 186 -15.03 9.16 9.57
N GLU A 187 -15.21 9.34 8.26
CA GLU A 187 -15.18 10.67 7.67
C GLU A 187 -16.41 11.44 8.16
N PRO A 188 -16.26 12.69 8.67
CA PRO A 188 -17.42 13.51 8.94
C PRO A 188 -18.16 13.73 7.62
N ASN A 189 -19.38 13.25 7.56
CA ASN A 189 -20.30 13.56 6.46
C ASN A 189 -20.61 15.06 6.56
N ASP A 190 -19.85 15.90 5.86
CA ASP A 190 -20.18 17.31 5.59
C ASP A 190 -21.35 17.39 4.57
N TYR A 191 -22.35 16.54 4.74
CA TYR A 191 -23.63 16.73 4.09
C TYR A 191 -24.35 17.84 4.85
N ILE A 192 -24.09 19.07 4.47
CA ILE A 192 -24.93 20.22 4.85
C ILE A 192 -26.24 20.00 4.08
N ASP A 193 -27.25 19.53 4.79
CA ASP A 193 -28.61 19.44 4.26
C ASP A 193 -29.05 20.84 3.83
N PRO A 194 -29.27 21.10 2.52
CA PRO A 194 -29.66 22.43 2.03
C PRO A 194 -30.97 22.92 2.64
N PHE A 195 -31.77 22.05 3.27
CA PHE A 195 -32.97 22.42 4.01
C PHE A 195 -32.71 22.99 5.41
N THR A 196 -31.51 22.77 6.00
CA THR A 196 -31.14 23.37 7.28
C THR A 196 -30.68 24.81 7.13
N GLU A 197 -30.01 25.20 6.03
CA GLU A 197 -29.66 26.60 5.76
C GLU A 197 -30.88 27.49 5.50
N ALA A 198 -31.92 26.99 4.87
CA ALA A 198 -33.15 27.73 4.62
C ALA A 198 -33.98 28.03 5.89
N ARG A 199 -33.60 27.47 7.03
CA ARG A 199 -34.29 27.68 8.33
C ARG A 199 -33.60 28.70 9.25
N ILE A 200 -32.39 29.14 8.91
CA ILE A 200 -31.56 30.07 9.72
C ILE A 200 -31.46 31.46 9.05
N SER A 201 -31.96 31.59 7.84
CA SER A 201 -32.15 32.87 7.14
C SER A 201 -33.63 33.30 7.28
#